data_a17fc730639e758c6bb29c5057d02d72
#
_entry.id   a17fc730639e758c6bb29c5057d02d72
#
_cell.length_a   1.000
_cell.length_b   1.000
_cell.length_c   1.000
_cell.angle_alpha   90.00
_cell.angle_beta   90.00
_cell.angle_gamma   90.00
#
_symmetry.space_group_name_H-M   'P 1'
#
loop_
_entity.id
_entity.type
_entity.pdbx_description
1 polymer ?
#
loop_
_entity_poly.entity_id
_entity_poly.type
_entity_poly.pdbx_seq_one_letter_code
_entity_poly.pdbx_strand_id
1 'polypeptide(L)'
;SVEALAKVGALDTLGEREQILESIDAIIRYGKQSSTLAETHTDSLFGSMPLPKTKINLARAIPASKQQRLAWEKELLGLYVTGHPASDYRHYFKETTTPLIDLEKQDSDSRIRIGGIVTSVRRMITKNGHPMFFIGLEDLTGRTEVLVFGKTAEQTDGFWKEDDIVLIDARV
;
A
#
# COMPACT_ATOMS: atom_id res chain seq x y z
N SER A 1 10.86 -8.63 11.18
CA SER A 1 10.16 -9.45 12.19
C SER A 1 9.11 -10.33 11.52
N VAL A 2 8.65 -11.40 12.19
CA VAL A 2 7.56 -12.28 11.70
C VAL A 2 6.28 -11.45 11.49
N GLU A 3 6.04 -10.50 12.35
CA GLU A 3 4.91 -9.55 12.22
C GLU A 3 4.94 -8.79 10.90
N ALA A 4 6.09 -8.21 10.52
CA ALA A 4 6.22 -7.50 9.25
C ALA A 4 5.97 -8.43 8.05
N LEU A 5 6.46 -9.68 8.10
CA LEU A 5 6.20 -10.68 7.05
C LEU A 5 4.71 -11.04 6.95
N ALA A 6 4.01 -11.14 8.08
CA ALA A 6 2.56 -11.36 8.09
C ALA A 6 1.80 -10.17 7.47
N LYS A 7 2.13 -8.94 7.89
CA LYS A 7 1.48 -7.71 7.39
C LYS A 7 1.66 -7.51 5.88
N VAL A 8 2.84 -7.83 5.32
CA VAL A 8 3.09 -7.69 3.87
C VAL A 8 2.58 -8.88 3.04
N GLY A 9 1.98 -9.88 3.67
CA GLY A 9 1.42 -11.03 2.96
C GLY A 9 2.39 -12.14 2.61
N ALA A 10 3.63 -12.08 3.09
CA ALA A 10 4.62 -13.14 2.84
C ALA A 10 4.24 -14.49 3.46
N LEU A 11 3.30 -14.49 4.39
CA LEU A 11 2.80 -15.67 5.09
C LEU A 11 1.34 -16.03 4.72
N ASP A 12 0.75 -15.42 3.71
CA ASP A 12 -0.65 -15.63 3.29
C ASP A 12 -0.97 -17.10 2.94
N THR A 13 0.06 -17.90 2.63
CA THR A 13 -0.08 -19.37 2.43
C THR A 13 -0.39 -20.13 3.72
N LEU A 14 -0.13 -19.56 4.90
CA LEU A 14 -0.39 -20.16 6.20
C LEU A 14 -1.80 -19.85 6.72
N GLY A 15 -2.36 -18.74 6.31
CA GLY A 15 -3.68 -18.27 6.74
C GLY A 15 -3.89 -16.79 6.47
N GLU A 16 -4.98 -16.26 6.97
CA GLU A 16 -5.30 -14.84 6.87
C GLU A 16 -4.38 -13.99 7.78
N ARG A 17 -4.02 -12.78 7.34
CA ARG A 17 -2.99 -11.95 7.99
C ARG A 17 -3.27 -11.65 9.47
N GLU A 18 -4.51 -11.30 9.82
CA GLU A 18 -4.89 -11.05 11.21
C GLU A 18 -4.84 -12.34 12.07
N GLN A 19 -5.21 -13.49 11.51
CA GLN A 19 -5.07 -14.78 12.23
C GLN A 19 -3.61 -15.10 12.52
N ILE A 20 -2.73 -14.81 11.56
CA ILE A 20 -1.27 -15.00 11.71
C ILE A 20 -0.74 -14.04 12.77
N LEU A 21 -1.16 -12.76 12.74
CA LEU A 21 -0.74 -11.73 13.70
C LEU A 21 -1.14 -12.11 15.14
N GLU A 22 -2.37 -12.58 15.36
CA GLU A 22 -2.80 -13.03 16.68
C GLU A 22 -2.14 -14.35 17.13
N SER A 23 -1.59 -15.12 16.18
CA SER A 23 -0.93 -16.40 16.44
C SER A 23 0.60 -16.33 16.44
N ILE A 24 1.21 -15.15 16.36
CA ILE A 24 2.66 -14.98 16.22
C ILE A 24 3.46 -15.76 17.26
N ASP A 25 3.07 -15.68 18.53
CA ASP A 25 3.77 -16.37 19.60
C ASP A 25 3.71 -17.90 19.47
N ALA A 26 2.59 -18.42 18.98
CA ALA A 26 2.43 -19.85 18.72
C ALA A 26 3.29 -20.29 17.53
N ILE A 27 3.34 -19.48 16.46
CA ILE A 27 4.16 -19.72 15.27
C ILE A 27 5.64 -19.72 15.61
N ILE A 28 6.10 -18.74 16.39
CA ILE A 28 7.51 -18.62 16.82
C ILE A 28 7.90 -19.82 17.70
N ARG A 29 7.04 -20.20 18.65
CA ARG A 29 7.29 -21.38 19.51
C ARG A 29 7.39 -22.66 18.71
N TYR A 30 6.48 -22.85 17.74
CA TYR A 30 6.50 -23.98 16.85
C TYR A 30 7.78 -24.03 16.01
N GLY A 31 8.20 -22.90 15.43
CA GLY A 31 9.44 -22.80 14.66
C GLY A 31 10.68 -23.20 15.48
N LYS A 32 10.77 -22.71 16.72
CA LYS A 32 11.87 -23.08 17.64
C LYS A 32 11.87 -24.56 17.96
N GLN A 33 10.71 -25.14 18.28
CA GLN A 33 10.60 -26.57 18.58
C GLN A 33 10.97 -27.43 17.36
N SER A 34 10.54 -27.05 16.16
CA SER A 34 10.88 -27.76 14.93
C SER A 34 12.37 -27.71 14.63
N SER A 35 13.04 -26.58 14.82
CA SER A 35 14.49 -26.44 14.63
C SER A 35 15.26 -27.33 15.60
N THR A 36 14.91 -27.32 16.89
CA THR A 36 15.58 -28.14 17.90
C THR A 36 15.40 -29.64 17.62
N LEU A 37 14.21 -30.05 17.17
CA LEU A 37 13.97 -31.45 16.79
C LEU A 37 14.75 -31.83 15.51
N ALA A 38 14.90 -30.95 14.54
CA ALA A 38 15.70 -31.22 13.35
C ALA A 38 17.18 -31.36 13.66
N GLU A 39 17.72 -30.53 14.56
CA GLU A 39 19.12 -30.62 14.99
C GLU A 39 19.44 -31.90 15.82
N THR A 40 18.49 -32.36 16.62
CA THR A 40 18.68 -33.59 17.42
C THR A 40 18.53 -34.88 16.60
N HIS A 41 17.88 -34.80 15.43
CA HIS A 41 17.69 -35.99 14.56
C HIS A 41 18.90 -36.31 13.67
N THR A 42 19.88 -35.41 13.51
CA THR A 42 21.09 -35.69 12.71
C THR A 42 22.02 -36.72 13.42
N ASP A 43 21.88 -36.92 14.71
CA ASP A 43 22.69 -37.88 15.48
C ASP A 43 21.91 -39.11 15.98
N SER A 44 20.70 -39.37 15.50
CA SER A 44 19.89 -40.49 15.96
C SER A 44 20.26 -41.79 15.22
N LEU A 45 20.79 -42.76 15.99
CA LEU A 45 21.09 -44.14 15.53
C LEU A 45 19.84 -44.96 15.09
N PHE A 46 18.64 -44.47 15.28
CA PHE A 46 17.37 -45.20 15.09
C PHE A 46 16.55 -44.79 13.84
N GLY A 47 17.19 -44.23 12.83
CA GLY A 47 16.52 -43.94 11.54
C GLY A 47 15.45 -42.86 11.64
N SER A 48 15.14 -42.28 10.53
CA SER A 48 14.16 -41.17 10.34
C SER A 48 12.74 -41.60 10.77
N MET A 49 12.40 -41.42 12.03
CA MET A 49 10.99 -41.37 12.42
C MET A 49 10.34 -40.13 11.82
N PRO A 50 9.23 -40.27 11.10
CA PRO A 50 8.55 -39.10 10.54
C PRO A 50 8.13 -38.20 11.70
N LEU A 51 8.62 -36.94 11.68
CA LEU A 51 8.23 -35.93 12.65
C LEU A 51 6.71 -35.80 12.64
N PRO A 52 6.04 -35.81 13.79
CA PRO A 52 4.62 -35.56 13.84
C PRO A 52 4.34 -34.19 13.20
N LYS A 53 3.55 -34.18 12.12
CA LYS A 53 3.09 -32.94 11.48
C LYS A 53 2.12 -32.24 12.44
N THR A 54 2.63 -31.53 13.41
CA THR A 54 1.81 -30.73 14.33
C THR A 54 1.22 -29.58 13.51
N LYS A 55 -0.09 -29.57 13.37
CA LYS A 55 -0.80 -28.45 12.72
C LYS A 55 -0.82 -27.27 13.70
N ILE A 56 -0.37 -26.11 13.25
CA ILE A 56 -0.56 -24.86 13.99
C ILE A 56 -2.04 -24.48 13.84
N ASN A 57 -2.76 -24.43 14.96
CA ASN A 57 -4.11 -23.89 14.98
C ASN A 57 -3.99 -22.36 15.09
N LEU A 58 -4.34 -21.66 14.00
CA LEU A 58 -4.40 -20.22 14.01
C LEU A 58 -5.60 -19.72 14.82
N ALA A 59 -5.44 -18.59 15.49
CA ALA A 59 -6.51 -17.90 16.20
C ALA A 59 -7.64 -17.51 15.23
N ARG A 60 -8.85 -17.36 15.75
CA ARG A 60 -9.95 -16.79 14.98
C ARG A 60 -9.86 -15.28 15.04
N ALA A 61 -9.65 -14.62 13.92
CA ALA A 61 -9.59 -13.17 13.79
C ALA A 61 -10.53 -12.70 12.68
N ILE A 62 -10.93 -11.44 12.75
CA ILE A 62 -11.65 -10.79 11.66
C ILE A 62 -10.62 -10.47 10.56
N PRO A 63 -10.87 -10.85 9.29
CA PRO A 63 -9.93 -10.56 8.21
C PRO A 63 -9.61 -9.06 8.10
N ALA A 64 -8.34 -8.73 7.86
CA ALA A 64 -7.92 -7.37 7.61
C ALA A 64 -8.66 -6.79 6.40
N SER A 65 -9.16 -5.57 6.54
CA SER A 65 -9.78 -4.86 5.41
C SER A 65 -8.77 -4.65 4.28
N LYS A 66 -9.28 -4.46 3.04
CA LYS A 66 -8.43 -4.14 1.89
C LYS A 66 -7.57 -2.91 2.16
N GLN A 67 -8.16 -1.86 2.72
CA GLN A 67 -7.45 -0.62 3.07
C GLN A 67 -6.34 -0.87 4.07
N GLN A 68 -6.59 -1.67 5.10
CA GLN A 68 -5.58 -2.02 6.10
C GLN A 68 -4.41 -2.79 5.51
N ARG A 69 -4.67 -3.76 4.64
CA ARG A 69 -3.62 -4.51 3.93
C ARG A 69 -2.76 -3.61 3.06
N LEU A 70 -3.37 -2.71 2.30
CA LEU A 70 -2.67 -1.73 1.48
C LEU A 70 -1.84 -0.75 2.32
N ALA A 71 -2.37 -0.30 3.46
CA ALA A 71 -1.63 0.56 4.39
C ALA A 71 -0.38 -0.14 4.92
N TRP A 72 -0.47 -1.40 5.34
CA TRP A 72 0.68 -2.19 5.78
C TRP A 72 1.74 -2.39 4.69
N GLU A 73 1.30 -2.68 3.46
CA GLU A 73 2.21 -2.84 2.33
C GLU A 73 2.95 -1.52 2.04
N LYS A 74 2.24 -0.41 2.02
CA LYS A 74 2.82 0.92 1.83
C LYS A 74 3.82 1.28 2.92
N GLU A 75 3.44 1.07 4.19
CA GLU A 75 4.29 1.37 5.35
C GLU A 75 5.58 0.54 5.35
N LEU A 76 5.47 -0.75 5.06
CA LEU A 76 6.58 -1.69 5.24
C LEU A 76 7.42 -1.91 3.97
N LEU A 77 6.83 -1.79 2.79
CA LEU A 77 7.49 -2.01 1.49
C LEU A 77 7.66 -0.73 0.68
N GLY A 78 6.95 0.35 1.04
CA GLY A 78 6.92 1.58 0.27
C GLY A 78 6.11 1.51 -1.03
N LEU A 79 5.45 0.38 -1.29
CA LEU A 79 4.66 0.14 -2.50
C LEU A 79 3.45 -0.76 -2.20
N TYR A 80 2.48 -0.78 -3.10
CA TYR A 80 1.31 -1.65 -3.03
C TYR A 80 1.54 -2.94 -3.82
N VAL A 81 1.36 -4.10 -3.19
CA VAL A 81 1.55 -5.42 -3.80
C VAL A 81 0.22 -6.06 -4.18
N THR A 82 -0.74 -6.09 -3.26
CA THR A 82 -2.02 -6.78 -3.48
C THR A 82 -3.00 -6.00 -4.36
N GLY A 83 -2.72 -4.74 -4.64
CA GLY A 83 -3.54 -3.91 -5.53
C GLY A 83 -3.30 -2.42 -5.33
N HIS A 84 -3.65 -1.63 -6.33
CA HIS A 84 -3.56 -0.17 -6.24
C HIS A 84 -4.82 0.39 -5.57
N PRO A 85 -4.74 1.38 -4.64
CA PRO A 85 -5.91 1.99 -4.02
C PRO A 85 -6.92 2.54 -5.02
N ALA A 86 -6.44 3.15 -6.12
CA ALA A 86 -7.30 3.68 -7.18
C ALA A 86 -7.97 2.60 -8.04
N SER A 87 -7.65 1.30 -7.85
CA SER A 87 -8.25 0.22 -8.67
C SER A 87 -9.76 0.11 -8.54
N ASP A 88 -10.31 0.44 -7.36
CA ASP A 88 -11.75 0.43 -7.12
C ASP A 88 -12.49 1.54 -7.87
N TYR A 89 -11.77 2.59 -8.23
CA TYR A 89 -12.26 3.74 -8.98
C TYR A 89 -11.93 3.67 -10.47
N ARG A 90 -11.34 2.56 -10.96
CA ARG A 90 -10.90 2.39 -12.36
C ARG A 90 -12.00 2.74 -13.38
N HIS A 91 -13.21 2.24 -13.15
CA HIS A 91 -14.34 2.48 -14.07
C HIS A 91 -14.69 3.96 -14.12
N TYR A 92 -14.79 4.56 -12.94
CA TYR A 92 -15.11 5.98 -12.81
C TYR A 92 -14.05 6.87 -13.46
N PHE A 93 -12.78 6.63 -13.20
CA PHE A 93 -11.68 7.38 -13.80
C PHE A 93 -11.65 7.22 -15.32
N LYS A 94 -11.86 6.01 -15.83
CA LYS A 94 -11.88 5.78 -17.28
C LYS A 94 -12.94 6.59 -18.02
N GLU A 95 -14.08 6.86 -17.37
CA GLU A 95 -15.20 7.59 -17.99
C GLU A 95 -15.11 9.10 -17.78
N THR A 96 -14.44 9.54 -16.71
CA THR A 96 -14.51 10.94 -16.27
C THR A 96 -13.19 11.68 -16.30
N THR A 97 -12.06 10.98 -16.47
CA THR A 97 -10.73 11.59 -16.39
C THR A 97 -9.86 11.26 -17.60
N THR A 98 -8.91 12.13 -17.87
CA THR A 98 -7.82 11.91 -18.83
C THR A 98 -6.74 11.07 -18.12
N PRO A 99 -6.33 9.91 -18.67
CA PRO A 99 -5.24 9.11 -18.11
C PRO A 99 -3.92 9.90 -18.03
N LEU A 100 -3.16 9.74 -16.96
CA LEU A 100 -1.92 10.50 -16.75
C LEU A 100 -0.88 10.23 -17.84
N ILE A 101 -0.84 9.03 -18.42
CA ILE A 101 0.05 8.69 -19.55
C ILE A 101 -0.24 9.49 -20.82
N ASP A 102 -1.46 10.04 -20.96
CA ASP A 102 -1.87 10.79 -22.13
C ASP A 102 -1.73 12.32 -21.96
N LEU A 103 -1.19 12.79 -20.84
CA LEU A 103 -1.02 14.22 -20.57
C LEU A 103 -0.12 14.92 -21.59
N GLU A 104 0.99 14.27 -21.99
CA GLU A 104 1.91 14.83 -22.97
C GLU A 104 1.29 14.99 -24.38
N LYS A 105 0.17 14.31 -24.64
CA LYS A 105 -0.56 14.38 -25.91
C LYS A 105 -1.62 15.49 -25.93
N GLN A 106 -1.86 16.11 -24.79
CA GLN A 106 -2.85 17.19 -24.69
C GLN A 106 -2.26 18.51 -25.20
N ASP A 107 -3.10 19.33 -25.78
CA ASP A 107 -2.69 20.67 -26.20
C ASP A 107 -2.35 21.53 -24.97
N SER A 108 -1.28 22.31 -25.09
CA SER A 108 -0.93 23.30 -24.08
C SER A 108 -2.10 24.26 -23.82
N ASP A 109 -2.36 24.55 -22.56
CA ASP A 109 -3.46 25.40 -22.09
C ASP A 109 -4.86 24.76 -22.16
N SER A 110 -4.95 23.45 -22.50
CA SER A 110 -6.21 22.72 -22.47
C SER A 110 -6.68 22.45 -21.03
N ARG A 111 -8.00 22.50 -20.83
CA ARG A 111 -8.61 22.09 -19.56
C ARG A 111 -8.89 20.61 -19.59
N ILE A 112 -8.39 19.92 -18.59
CA ILE A 112 -8.56 18.49 -18.44
C ILE A 112 -9.02 18.16 -17.02
N ARG A 113 -9.65 17.01 -16.89
CA ARG A 113 -9.90 16.42 -15.56
C ARG A 113 -9.00 15.20 -15.40
N ILE A 114 -8.24 15.18 -14.33
CA ILE A 114 -7.38 14.07 -13.95
C ILE A 114 -7.80 13.51 -12.59
N GLY A 115 -7.53 12.25 -12.34
CA GLY A 115 -7.86 11.60 -11.07
C GLY A 115 -6.79 10.60 -10.68
N GLY A 116 -6.58 10.44 -9.40
CA GLY A 116 -5.59 9.50 -8.90
C GLY A 116 -5.43 9.57 -7.40
N ILE A 117 -4.40 8.89 -6.91
CA ILE A 117 -3.98 8.94 -5.52
C ILE A 117 -2.88 9.99 -5.33
N VAL A 118 -2.96 10.74 -4.25
CA VAL A 118 -1.92 11.68 -3.85
C VAL A 118 -0.74 10.90 -3.26
N THR A 119 0.41 10.97 -3.91
CA THR A 119 1.63 10.26 -3.49
C THR A 119 2.58 11.12 -2.67
N SER A 120 2.50 12.44 -2.81
CA SER A 120 3.28 13.39 -2.03
C SER A 120 2.61 14.75 -2.00
N VAL A 121 2.81 15.49 -0.92
CA VAL A 121 2.35 16.87 -0.75
C VAL A 121 3.50 17.73 -0.26
N ARG A 122 3.93 18.67 -1.09
CA ARG A 122 4.96 19.64 -0.72
C ARG A 122 4.41 21.06 -0.75
N ARG A 123 4.29 21.66 0.41
CA ARG A 123 3.84 23.05 0.56
C ARG A 123 5.04 23.99 0.50
N MET A 124 4.90 25.02 -0.27
CA MET A 124 5.87 26.14 -0.34
C MET A 124 5.16 27.48 -0.17
N ILE A 125 5.90 28.49 0.19
CA ILE A 125 5.42 29.87 0.20
C ILE A 125 6.15 30.63 -0.89
N THR A 126 5.40 31.27 -1.77
CA THR A 126 5.94 32.09 -2.85
C THR A 126 6.62 33.35 -2.29
N LYS A 127 7.43 34.04 -3.10
CA LYS A 127 8.06 35.31 -2.71
C LYS A 127 7.05 36.39 -2.27
N ASN A 128 5.82 36.30 -2.73
CA ASN A 128 4.72 37.22 -2.39
C ASN A 128 3.93 36.77 -1.15
N GLY A 129 4.39 35.75 -0.41
CA GLY A 129 3.73 35.26 0.80
C GLY A 129 2.53 34.36 0.59
N HIS A 130 2.17 33.98 -0.64
CA HIS A 130 1.05 33.10 -0.93
C HIS A 130 1.45 31.61 -0.88
N PRO A 131 0.57 30.70 -0.43
CA PRO A 131 0.84 29.29 -0.46
C PRO A 131 0.88 28.75 -1.91
N MET A 132 1.68 27.70 -2.11
CA MET A 132 1.79 26.95 -3.34
C MET A 132 2.02 25.49 -2.97
N PHE A 133 1.39 24.56 -3.69
CA PHE A 133 1.56 23.14 -3.45
C PHE A 133 2.06 22.44 -4.70
N PHE A 134 2.96 21.50 -4.49
CA PHE A 134 3.39 20.50 -5.45
C PHE A 134 2.78 19.18 -4.99
N ILE A 135 1.84 18.66 -5.76
CA ILE A 135 1.07 17.46 -5.45
C ILE A 135 1.51 16.36 -6.40
N GLY A 136 2.19 15.34 -5.88
CA GLY A 136 2.43 14.11 -6.64
C GLY A 136 1.11 13.37 -6.81
N LEU A 137 0.73 13.07 -8.03
CA LEU A 137 -0.48 12.33 -8.37
C LEU A 137 -0.13 11.08 -9.17
N GLU A 138 -0.71 9.95 -8.80
CA GLU A 138 -0.53 8.66 -9.47
C GLU A 138 -1.88 8.04 -9.82
N ASP A 139 -2.02 7.55 -11.04
CA ASP A 139 -3.15 6.72 -11.46
C ASP A 139 -2.66 5.32 -11.86
N LEU A 140 -3.53 4.55 -12.51
CA LEU A 140 -3.19 3.20 -12.98
C LEU A 140 -2.28 3.22 -14.24
N THR A 141 -2.02 4.39 -14.83
CA THR A 141 -1.32 4.56 -16.09
C THR A 141 0.01 5.29 -15.96
N GLY A 142 0.18 6.11 -14.92
CA GLY A 142 1.39 6.88 -14.72
C GLY A 142 1.38 7.78 -13.50
N ARG A 143 2.38 8.65 -13.43
CA ARG A 143 2.57 9.65 -12.37
C ARG A 143 2.79 11.02 -12.98
N THR A 144 2.34 12.05 -12.26
CA THR A 144 2.59 13.45 -12.62
C THR A 144 2.71 14.30 -11.36
N GLU A 145 3.18 15.53 -11.51
CA GLU A 145 3.17 16.54 -10.45
C GLU A 145 2.20 17.66 -10.84
N VAL A 146 1.24 17.93 -9.96
CA VAL A 146 0.26 19.00 -10.12
C VAL A 146 0.69 20.21 -9.30
N LEU A 147 0.75 21.37 -9.94
CA LEU A 147 1.05 22.64 -9.29
C LEU A 147 -0.25 23.34 -8.92
N VAL A 148 -0.43 23.62 -7.63
CA VAL A 148 -1.58 24.36 -7.11
C VAL A 148 -1.10 25.70 -6.58
N PHE A 149 -1.62 26.80 -7.12
CA PHE A 149 -1.18 28.16 -6.77
C PHE A 149 -2.34 29.15 -6.80
N GLY A 150 -2.06 30.38 -6.34
CA GLY A 150 -3.04 31.49 -6.29
C GLY A 150 -4.24 31.18 -5.39
N LYS A 151 -5.41 31.62 -5.77
CA LYS A 151 -6.65 31.46 -4.99
C LYS A 151 -6.98 29.99 -4.68
N THR A 152 -6.70 29.09 -5.62
CA THR A 152 -6.93 27.64 -5.42
C THR A 152 -6.06 27.11 -4.28
N ALA A 153 -4.79 27.51 -4.21
CA ALA A 153 -3.92 27.10 -3.13
C ALA A 153 -4.38 27.61 -1.76
N GLU A 154 -4.89 28.85 -1.70
CA GLU A 154 -5.44 29.43 -0.47
C GLU A 154 -6.72 28.70 -0.02
N GLN A 155 -7.59 28.33 -0.96
CA GLN A 155 -8.85 27.63 -0.69
C GLN A 155 -8.66 26.16 -0.32
N THR A 156 -7.57 25.55 -0.76
CA THR A 156 -7.27 24.14 -0.53
C THR A 156 -6.16 23.91 0.48
N ASP A 157 -5.75 24.95 1.23
CA ASP A 157 -4.78 24.81 2.31
C ASP A 157 -5.34 23.86 3.39
N GLY A 158 -4.60 22.78 3.70
CA GLY A 158 -5.04 21.71 4.61
C GLY A 158 -5.95 20.61 3.99
N PHE A 159 -6.34 20.77 2.72
CA PHE A 159 -7.12 19.74 2.02
C PHE A 159 -6.26 18.54 1.58
N TRP A 160 -5.04 18.81 1.10
CA TRP A 160 -4.18 17.81 0.49
C TRP A 160 -3.56 16.87 1.51
N LYS A 161 -3.79 15.58 1.36
CA LYS A 161 -3.18 14.53 2.20
C LYS A 161 -2.67 13.41 1.32
N GLU A 162 -1.53 12.83 1.70
CA GLU A 162 -1.01 11.62 1.06
C GLU A 162 -2.00 10.47 1.23
N ASP A 163 -2.05 9.60 0.25
CA ASP A 163 -2.95 8.45 0.12
C ASP A 163 -4.44 8.79 -0.11
N ASP A 164 -4.82 10.08 -0.19
CA ASP A 164 -6.16 10.48 -0.60
C ASP A 164 -6.37 10.26 -2.10
N ILE A 165 -7.59 9.85 -2.48
CA ILE A 165 -8.01 9.74 -3.87
C ILE A 165 -8.74 11.02 -4.25
N VAL A 166 -8.25 11.69 -5.28
CA VAL A 166 -8.73 13.02 -5.68
C VAL A 166 -9.09 13.08 -7.16
N LEU A 167 -9.98 14.00 -7.48
CA LEU A 167 -10.26 14.48 -8.84
C LEU A 167 -9.86 15.95 -8.91
N ILE A 168 -9.12 16.28 -9.96
CA ILE A 168 -8.57 17.62 -10.16
C ILE A 168 -8.95 18.11 -11.55
N ASP A 169 -9.61 19.26 -11.63
CA ASP A 169 -9.75 20.01 -12.88
C ASP A 169 -8.51 20.89 -13.03
N ALA A 170 -7.69 20.58 -14.00
CA ALA A 170 -6.39 21.19 -14.22
C ALA A 170 -6.26 21.78 -15.62
N ARG A 171 -5.16 22.48 -15.86
CA ARG A 171 -4.71 22.95 -17.16
C ARG A 171 -3.33 22.38 -17.43
N VAL A 172 -3.13 21.89 -18.66
CA VAL A 172 -1.84 21.38 -19.13
C VAL A 172 -0.95 22.52 -19.57
#